data_9f4bc99d3bd3c9f95bf9e1384ae6e294
#
_entry.id   9f4bc99d3bd3c9f95bf9e1384ae6e294
#
_cell.length_a   1.000
_cell.length_b   1.000
_cell.length_c   1.000
_cell.angle_alpha   90.00
_cell.angle_beta   90.00
_cell.angle_gamma   90.00
#
_symmetry.space_group_name_H-M   'P 1'
#
loop_
_entity.id
_entity.type
_entity.pdbx_description
1 polymer ?
#
loop_
_entity_poly.entity_id
_entity_poly.type
_entity_poly.pdbx_seq_one_letter_code
_entity_poly.pdbx_strand_id
1 'polypeptide(L)'
;MKAFVVDLDERENREVLCKFHFDRGGKSKLEYAYYDKQAVSNIHEVANKIKTLIQKSLKNNEYTLLNRNEIKEAFFNPLQERLNKTKVFLSHSHIDMKNNDFLGVKNIKSFLEPSDRSNLIFIDSLFWDYKNDILKEIKKHHIDVSKIEDAFTLILRESLQDMIEKCPYFVFLQSSNSVSFNQNLLKITYSAWIYEELKIANGLIADTTLQESCIKAMRVSYDVTNLLGRFKPISLNGLCNEIFSTLL
;
A
#
# COMPACT_ATOMS: atom_id res chain seq x y z
N MET A 1 4.64 16.80 1.89
CA MET A 1 3.73 15.72 2.33
C MET A 1 3.41 15.86 3.81
N LYS A 2 2.18 15.55 4.24
CA LYS A 2 1.80 15.43 5.66
C LYS A 2 1.68 13.95 6.00
N ALA A 3 2.24 13.51 7.13
CA ALA A 3 2.17 12.12 7.56
C ALA A 3 1.48 11.98 8.93
N PHE A 4 0.59 11.02 9.00
CA PHE A 4 -0.27 10.77 10.15
C PHE A 4 -0.19 9.31 10.62
N VAL A 5 -0.39 9.12 11.93
CA VAL A 5 -0.65 7.81 12.53
C VAL A 5 -2.07 7.82 13.06
N VAL A 6 -2.86 6.82 12.66
CA VAL A 6 -4.17 6.51 13.23
C VAL A 6 -4.04 5.22 14.04
N ASP A 7 -4.23 5.31 15.34
CA ASP A 7 -4.22 4.14 16.22
C ASP A 7 -5.60 3.47 16.19
N LEU A 8 -5.69 2.28 15.61
CA LEU A 8 -6.94 1.53 15.48
C LEU A 8 -7.40 0.90 16.79
N ASP A 9 -6.50 0.78 17.77
CA ASP A 9 -6.84 0.26 19.10
C ASP A 9 -7.37 1.36 20.02
N GLU A 10 -7.27 2.63 19.62
CA GLU A 10 -7.83 3.76 20.34
C GLU A 10 -9.36 3.73 20.36
N ARG A 11 -9.95 3.96 21.53
CA ARG A 11 -11.39 3.83 21.77
C ARG A 11 -12.24 4.69 20.83
N GLU A 12 -11.86 5.95 20.62
CA GLU A 12 -12.56 6.88 19.73
C GLU A 12 -12.66 6.32 18.30
N ASN A 13 -11.55 5.82 17.75
CA ASN A 13 -11.50 5.28 16.40
C ASN A 13 -12.35 4.01 16.26
N ARG A 14 -12.32 3.15 17.28
CA ARG A 14 -13.16 1.93 17.31
C ARG A 14 -14.65 2.24 17.36
N GLU A 15 -15.06 3.19 18.20
CA GLU A 15 -16.47 3.59 18.34
C GLU A 15 -17.00 4.20 17.03
N VAL A 16 -16.21 5.04 16.36
CA VAL A 16 -16.58 5.65 15.07
C VAL A 16 -16.75 4.59 13.99
N LEU A 17 -15.81 3.66 13.84
CA LEU A 17 -15.88 2.60 12.84
C LEU A 17 -17.02 1.60 13.12
N CYS A 18 -17.23 1.27 14.38
CA CYS A 18 -18.32 0.41 14.81
C CYS A 18 -19.67 1.04 14.42
N LYS A 19 -19.90 2.29 14.78
CA LYS A 19 -21.12 3.02 14.42
C LYS A 19 -21.31 3.09 12.90
N PHE A 20 -20.29 3.46 12.16
CA PHE A 20 -20.32 3.52 10.70
C PHE A 20 -20.68 2.18 10.05
N HIS A 21 -20.13 1.09 10.57
CA HIS A 21 -20.41 -0.26 10.09
C HIS A 21 -21.88 -0.66 10.32
N PHE A 22 -22.43 -0.38 11.50
CA PHE A 22 -23.82 -0.70 11.84
C PHE A 22 -24.81 0.19 11.12
N ASP A 23 -24.57 1.49 10.98
CA ASP A 23 -25.45 2.43 10.28
C ASP A 23 -25.63 2.06 8.80
N ARG A 24 -24.65 1.42 8.19
CA ARG A 24 -24.71 0.88 6.82
C ARG A 24 -25.37 -0.51 6.70
N GLY A 25 -25.86 -1.07 7.81
CA GLY A 25 -26.56 -2.37 7.82
C GLY A 25 -25.70 -3.54 7.34
N GLY A 26 -24.41 -3.52 7.56
CA GLY A 26 -23.48 -4.59 7.18
C GLY A 26 -23.35 -4.83 5.67
N LYS A 27 -23.88 -3.95 4.83
CA LYS A 27 -23.90 -4.07 3.35
C LYS A 27 -22.55 -3.88 2.64
N SER A 28 -21.44 -3.92 3.38
CA SER A 28 -20.10 -3.74 2.82
C SER A 28 -19.69 -4.74 1.73
N LYS A 29 -20.37 -5.89 1.61
CA LYS A 29 -20.01 -6.95 0.65
C LYS A 29 -20.19 -6.59 -0.83
N LEU A 30 -21.13 -5.70 -1.19
CA LEU A 30 -21.47 -5.43 -2.60
C LEU A 30 -20.59 -4.33 -3.24
N GLU A 31 -20.18 -3.33 -2.47
CA GLU A 31 -19.32 -2.25 -2.98
C GLU A 31 -17.86 -2.69 -3.15
N TYR A 32 -17.37 -3.62 -2.32
CA TYR A 32 -16.00 -4.13 -2.42
C TYR A 32 -15.74 -4.93 -3.71
N ALA A 33 -16.74 -5.64 -4.21
CA ALA A 33 -16.64 -6.38 -5.48
C ALA A 33 -16.44 -5.46 -6.70
N TYR A 34 -16.84 -4.19 -6.61
CA TYR A 34 -16.67 -3.23 -7.71
C TYR A 34 -15.22 -2.72 -7.79
N TYR A 35 -14.57 -2.54 -6.66
CA TYR A 35 -13.15 -2.10 -6.61
C TYR A 35 -12.19 -3.21 -7.01
N ASP A 36 -12.45 -4.46 -6.62
CA ASP A 36 -11.67 -5.63 -7.03
C ASP A 36 -11.81 -5.90 -8.55
N LYS A 37 -12.99 -5.67 -9.13
CA LYS A 37 -13.24 -5.91 -10.56
C LYS A 37 -12.52 -4.95 -11.50
N GLN A 38 -12.26 -3.69 -11.11
CA GLN A 38 -11.52 -2.75 -11.96
C GLN A 38 -10.02 -3.11 -12.06
N ALA A 39 -9.42 -3.67 -11.01
CA ALA A 39 -8.07 -4.20 -11.09
C ALA A 39 -8.03 -5.51 -11.91
N VAL A 40 -9.05 -6.34 -11.80
CA VAL A 40 -9.14 -7.66 -12.44
C VAL A 40 -9.36 -7.59 -13.95
N SER A 41 -10.05 -6.58 -14.48
CA SER A 41 -10.37 -6.51 -15.91
C SER A 41 -9.15 -6.38 -16.83
N ASN A 42 -8.03 -5.88 -16.33
CA ASN A 42 -6.83 -5.59 -17.14
C ASN A 42 -5.65 -6.54 -16.88
N ILE A 43 -5.77 -7.52 -15.97
CA ILE A 43 -4.67 -8.42 -15.60
C ILE A 43 -4.12 -9.18 -16.82
N HIS A 44 -5.00 -9.71 -17.65
CA HIS A 44 -4.62 -10.46 -18.86
C HIS A 44 -3.86 -9.59 -19.87
N GLU A 45 -4.30 -8.36 -20.08
CA GLU A 45 -3.65 -7.42 -20.99
C GLU A 45 -2.26 -7.04 -20.48
N VAL A 46 -2.16 -6.69 -19.19
CA VAL A 46 -0.89 -6.34 -18.54
C VAL A 46 0.08 -7.53 -18.57
N ALA A 47 -0.38 -8.74 -18.22
CA ALA A 47 0.43 -9.94 -18.24
C ALA A 47 0.94 -10.25 -19.66
N ASN A 48 0.11 -10.10 -20.69
CA ASN A 48 0.52 -10.30 -22.08
C ASN A 48 1.54 -9.24 -22.54
N LYS A 49 1.37 -8.00 -22.13
CA LYS A 49 2.32 -6.92 -22.43
C LYS A 49 3.68 -7.19 -21.82
N ILE A 50 3.71 -7.54 -20.52
CA ILE A 50 4.93 -7.90 -19.80
C ILE A 50 5.58 -9.16 -20.40
N LYS A 51 4.80 -10.20 -20.72
CA LYS A 51 5.26 -11.38 -21.43
C LYS A 51 5.95 -11.04 -22.75
N THR A 52 5.36 -10.14 -23.54
CA THR A 52 5.93 -9.69 -24.82
C THR A 52 7.26 -8.99 -24.61
N LEU A 53 7.39 -8.16 -23.59
CA LEU A 53 8.63 -7.48 -23.22
C LEU A 53 9.71 -8.49 -22.82
N ILE A 54 9.36 -9.50 -22.01
CA ILE A 54 10.27 -10.58 -21.62
C ILE A 54 10.74 -11.37 -22.84
N GLN A 55 9.82 -11.78 -23.71
CA GLN A 55 10.15 -12.55 -24.93
C GLN A 55 11.01 -11.75 -25.91
N LYS A 56 10.79 -10.46 -26.04
CA LYS A 56 11.61 -9.56 -26.85
C LYS A 56 13.04 -9.47 -26.30
N SER A 57 13.20 -9.42 -25.00
CA SER A 57 14.50 -9.38 -24.33
C SER A 57 15.27 -10.71 -24.48
N LEU A 58 14.58 -11.86 -24.42
CA LEU A 58 15.18 -13.18 -24.57
C LEU A 58 15.70 -13.47 -26.01
N LYS A 59 15.11 -12.83 -27.01
CA LYS A 59 15.51 -13.04 -28.43
C LYS A 59 16.83 -12.33 -28.81
N ASN A 60 17.24 -11.36 -28.04
CA ASN A 60 18.33 -10.47 -28.45
C ASN A 60 19.70 -10.80 -27.87
N ASN A 61 19.82 -11.63 -26.82
CA ASN A 61 21.12 -12.00 -26.24
C ASN A 61 21.00 -13.13 -25.21
N GLU A 62 22.15 -13.72 -24.84
CA GLU A 62 22.31 -14.72 -23.74
C GLU A 62 21.90 -14.17 -22.36
N TYR A 63 21.68 -12.87 -22.22
CA TYR A 63 21.24 -12.19 -20.99
C TYR A 63 19.89 -11.50 -21.21
N THR A 64 18.95 -11.76 -20.32
CA THR A 64 17.65 -11.09 -20.31
C THR A 64 17.79 -9.68 -19.73
N LEU A 65 17.92 -8.67 -20.59
CA LEU A 65 17.83 -7.28 -20.18
C LEU A 65 16.39 -6.82 -20.22
N LEU A 66 15.74 -6.78 -19.06
CA LEU A 66 14.40 -6.23 -18.93
C LEU A 66 14.49 -4.70 -18.91
N ASN A 67 13.76 -4.05 -19.83
CA ASN A 67 13.61 -2.61 -19.76
C ASN A 67 12.67 -2.25 -18.60
N ARG A 68 13.26 -1.75 -17.52
CA ARG A 68 12.59 -1.41 -16.29
C ARG A 68 11.45 -0.41 -16.48
N ASN A 69 11.66 0.63 -17.30
CA ASN A 69 10.66 1.67 -17.52
C ASN A 69 9.46 1.10 -18.29
N GLU A 70 9.68 0.26 -19.31
CA GLU A 70 8.59 -0.38 -20.06
C GLU A 70 7.76 -1.31 -19.18
N ILE A 71 8.40 -2.04 -18.26
CA ILE A 71 7.68 -2.89 -17.29
C ILE A 71 6.89 -2.03 -16.31
N LYS A 72 7.51 -0.98 -15.76
CA LYS A 72 6.87 -0.03 -14.87
C LYS A 72 5.64 0.61 -15.54
N GLU A 73 5.77 1.09 -16.77
CA GLU A 73 4.66 1.63 -17.55
C GLU A 73 3.56 0.60 -17.80
N ALA A 74 3.92 -0.61 -18.22
CA ALA A 74 2.94 -1.67 -18.47
C ALA A 74 2.13 -1.99 -17.21
N PHE A 75 2.76 -1.93 -16.04
CA PHE A 75 2.14 -2.22 -14.75
C PHE A 75 1.22 -1.10 -14.27
N PHE A 76 1.64 0.18 -14.45
CA PHE A 76 0.95 1.33 -13.89
C PHE A 76 -0.06 1.99 -14.81
N ASN A 77 0.08 1.86 -16.15
CA ASN A 77 -0.84 2.49 -17.08
C ASN A 77 -2.32 2.19 -16.76
N PRO A 78 -2.72 0.95 -16.41
CA PRO A 78 -4.11 0.66 -16.10
C PRO A 78 -4.60 1.34 -14.79
N LEU A 79 -3.68 1.73 -13.92
CA LEU A 79 -3.97 2.39 -12.64
C LEU A 79 -3.83 3.92 -12.72
N GLN A 80 -3.36 4.46 -13.84
CA GLN A 80 -2.96 5.86 -13.95
C GLN A 80 -4.09 6.84 -13.62
N GLU A 81 -5.29 6.62 -14.14
CA GLU A 81 -6.44 7.49 -13.84
C GLU A 81 -6.79 7.51 -12.36
N ARG A 82 -6.70 6.35 -11.71
CA ARG A 82 -6.92 6.21 -10.28
C ARG A 82 -5.83 6.93 -9.49
N LEU A 83 -4.57 6.70 -9.86
CA LEU A 83 -3.42 7.31 -9.19
C LEU A 83 -3.43 8.84 -9.28
N ASN A 84 -3.90 9.39 -10.40
CA ASN A 84 -4.02 10.84 -10.57
C ASN A 84 -5.05 11.48 -9.63
N LYS A 85 -6.04 10.71 -9.17
CA LYS A 85 -7.07 11.17 -8.20
C LYS A 85 -6.67 10.91 -6.75
N THR A 86 -5.69 10.06 -6.53
CA THR A 86 -5.26 9.66 -5.18
C THR A 86 -4.66 10.82 -4.42
N LYS A 87 -5.11 11.01 -3.19
CA LYS A 87 -4.62 12.03 -2.25
C LYS A 87 -3.98 11.41 -1.02
N VAL A 88 -4.38 10.22 -0.64
CA VAL A 88 -3.96 9.54 0.57
C VAL A 88 -3.31 8.20 0.21
N PHE A 89 -2.10 8.00 0.66
CA PHE A 89 -1.47 6.69 0.72
C PHE A 89 -1.74 6.08 2.09
N LEU A 90 -2.43 4.92 2.12
CA LEU A 90 -2.83 4.23 3.33
C LEU A 90 -1.95 3.00 3.56
N SER A 91 -1.00 3.11 4.47
CA SER A 91 -0.11 2.03 4.90
C SER A 91 -0.75 1.24 6.06
N HIS A 92 -0.66 -0.08 6.05
CA HIS A 92 -1.32 -0.95 7.02
C HIS A 92 -0.71 -2.35 7.06
N SER A 93 -1.09 -3.16 8.06
CA SER A 93 -0.76 -4.59 8.05
C SER A 93 -1.64 -5.37 7.05
N HIS A 94 -1.03 -6.26 6.28
CA HIS A 94 -1.77 -7.15 5.37
C HIS A 94 -2.80 -8.04 6.11
N ILE A 95 -2.58 -8.33 7.39
CA ILE A 95 -3.54 -9.06 8.22
C ILE A 95 -4.82 -8.25 8.39
N ASP A 96 -4.72 -6.92 8.58
CA ASP A 96 -5.86 -6.04 8.77
C ASP A 96 -6.71 -5.91 7.50
N MET A 97 -6.12 -6.15 6.33
CA MET A 97 -6.85 -6.21 5.06
C MET A 97 -7.80 -7.41 4.98
N LYS A 98 -7.44 -8.53 5.61
CA LYS A 98 -8.24 -9.76 5.63
C LYS A 98 -9.37 -9.72 6.66
N ASN A 99 -9.31 -8.82 7.61
CA ASN A 99 -10.35 -8.65 8.61
C ASN A 99 -11.65 -8.14 7.94
N ASN A 100 -12.70 -8.93 8.07
CA ASN A 100 -14.04 -8.56 7.58
C ASN A 100 -14.89 -7.86 8.66
N ASP A 101 -14.28 -7.50 9.79
CA ASP A 101 -14.92 -6.77 10.86
C ASP A 101 -14.93 -5.24 10.62
N PHE A 102 -15.48 -4.50 11.58
CA PHE A 102 -15.57 -3.04 11.47
C PHE A 102 -14.20 -2.33 11.50
N LEU A 103 -13.14 -2.99 12.00
CA LEU A 103 -11.77 -2.49 11.99
C LEU A 103 -10.99 -2.81 10.71
N GLY A 104 -11.59 -3.55 9.79
CA GLY A 104 -10.94 -3.90 8.53
C GLY A 104 -10.59 -2.68 7.68
N VAL A 105 -9.44 -2.71 7.03
CA VAL A 105 -8.92 -1.60 6.19
C VAL A 105 -9.92 -1.15 5.12
N LYS A 106 -10.70 -2.10 4.58
CA LYS A 106 -11.75 -1.80 3.59
C LYS A 106 -12.86 -0.92 4.19
N ASN A 107 -13.25 -1.17 5.44
CA ASN A 107 -14.25 -0.36 6.12
C ASN A 107 -13.71 1.04 6.43
N ILE A 108 -12.45 1.13 6.83
CA ILE A 108 -11.76 2.40 7.04
C ILE A 108 -11.68 3.20 5.73
N LYS A 109 -11.31 2.56 4.63
CA LYS A 109 -11.34 3.20 3.31
C LYS A 109 -12.72 3.74 2.98
N SER A 110 -13.78 2.95 3.17
CA SER A 110 -15.16 3.39 2.91
C SER A 110 -15.61 4.53 3.83
N PHE A 111 -15.10 4.59 5.06
CA PHE A 111 -15.33 5.69 5.98
C PHE A 111 -14.68 6.99 5.50
N LEU A 112 -13.44 6.89 5.00
CA LEU A 112 -12.64 8.03 4.52
C LEU A 112 -12.99 8.46 3.09
N GLU A 113 -13.65 7.62 2.29
CA GLU A 113 -14.09 7.92 0.92
C GLU A 113 -15.62 7.93 0.83
N PRO A 114 -16.27 9.10 0.91
CA PRO A 114 -17.69 9.20 0.61
C PRO A 114 -18.02 8.76 -0.82
N SER A 115 -19.23 8.30 -1.04
CA SER A 115 -19.69 7.68 -2.30
C SER A 115 -19.54 8.58 -3.55
N ASP A 116 -19.50 9.90 -3.36
CA ASP A 116 -19.32 10.91 -4.40
C ASP A 116 -17.86 11.18 -4.77
N ARG A 117 -16.89 10.67 -3.99
CA ARG A 117 -15.45 10.94 -4.14
C ARG A 117 -14.64 9.66 -4.12
N SER A 118 -14.84 8.81 -5.10
CA SER A 118 -14.08 7.55 -5.25
C SER A 118 -12.62 7.78 -5.66
N ASN A 119 -11.75 6.85 -5.28
CA ASN A 119 -10.33 6.80 -5.63
C ASN A 119 -9.42 7.85 -4.97
N LEU A 120 -9.83 8.47 -3.87
CA LEU A 120 -8.97 9.36 -3.09
C LEU A 120 -7.91 8.61 -2.30
N ILE A 121 -8.18 7.36 -1.91
CA ILE A 121 -7.35 6.56 -1.03
C ILE A 121 -6.74 5.40 -1.81
N PHE A 122 -5.42 5.32 -1.77
CA PHE A 122 -4.66 4.20 -2.28
C PHE A 122 -4.29 3.26 -1.13
N ILE A 123 -4.55 1.98 -1.31
CA ILE A 123 -4.20 0.89 -0.40
C ILE A 123 -3.12 0.05 -1.07
N ASP A 124 -1.93 -0.03 -0.48
CA ASP A 124 -0.76 -0.72 -1.01
C ASP A 124 -1.01 -2.23 -1.24
N SER A 125 -1.70 -2.90 -0.30
CA SER A 125 -1.94 -4.33 -0.40
C SER A 125 -2.77 -4.72 -1.63
N LEU A 126 -3.67 -3.87 -2.13
CA LEU A 126 -4.38 -4.10 -3.39
C LEU A 126 -3.43 -4.12 -4.59
N PHE A 127 -2.35 -3.38 -4.50
CA PHE A 127 -1.32 -3.36 -5.52
C PHE A 127 -0.46 -4.63 -5.50
N TRP A 128 -0.15 -5.17 -4.32
CA TRP A 128 0.59 -6.42 -4.18
C TRP A 128 -0.21 -7.62 -4.65
N ASP A 129 -1.51 -7.65 -4.38
CA ASP A 129 -2.42 -8.67 -4.90
C ASP A 129 -2.47 -8.63 -6.43
N TYR A 130 -2.56 -7.44 -7.02
CA TYR A 130 -2.50 -7.22 -8.46
C TYR A 130 -1.18 -7.74 -9.08
N LYS A 131 -0.03 -7.46 -8.46
CA LYS A 131 1.27 -8.04 -8.88
C LYS A 131 1.23 -9.56 -8.90
N ASN A 132 0.77 -10.16 -7.80
CA ASN A 132 0.75 -11.60 -7.65
C ASN A 132 -0.14 -12.27 -8.72
N ASP A 133 -1.26 -11.66 -9.06
CA ASP A 133 -2.15 -12.16 -10.09
C ASP A 133 -1.53 -12.05 -11.49
N ILE A 134 -0.80 -10.97 -11.77
CA ILE A 134 -0.04 -10.85 -13.02
C ILE A 134 1.05 -11.92 -13.11
N LEU A 135 1.82 -12.15 -12.04
CA LEU A 135 2.85 -13.20 -12.02
C LEU A 135 2.26 -14.59 -12.19
N LYS A 136 1.11 -14.87 -11.59
CA LYS A 136 0.39 -16.15 -11.82
C LYS A 136 -0.01 -16.32 -13.28
N GLU A 137 -0.47 -15.25 -13.92
CA GLU A 137 -0.87 -15.29 -15.32
C GLU A 137 0.33 -15.50 -16.24
N ILE A 138 1.47 -14.86 -15.97
CA ILE A 138 2.72 -15.06 -16.71
C ILE A 138 3.22 -16.52 -16.56
N LYS A 139 3.12 -17.10 -15.37
CA LYS A 139 3.49 -18.51 -15.10
C LYS A 139 2.73 -19.51 -16.00
N LYS A 140 1.47 -19.23 -16.34
CA LYS A 140 0.70 -20.09 -17.25
C LYS A 140 1.32 -20.24 -18.65
N HIS A 141 2.20 -19.32 -19.03
CA HIS A 141 2.88 -19.33 -20.31
C HIS A 141 4.28 -20.00 -20.27
N HIS A 142 4.56 -20.81 -19.25
CA HIS A 142 5.83 -21.54 -19.07
C HIS A 142 7.08 -20.63 -18.98
N ILE A 143 6.91 -19.40 -18.52
CA ILE A 143 8.01 -18.48 -18.26
C ILE A 143 8.48 -18.72 -16.82
N ASP A 144 9.78 -18.94 -16.64
CA ASP A 144 10.39 -18.99 -15.30
C ASP A 144 10.36 -17.59 -14.68
N VAL A 145 9.41 -17.38 -13.76
CA VAL A 145 9.24 -16.10 -13.08
C VAL A 145 10.19 -15.91 -11.90
N SER A 146 10.92 -16.94 -11.45
CA SER A 146 11.81 -16.83 -10.30
C SER A 146 12.91 -15.78 -10.51
N LYS A 147 13.51 -15.77 -11.71
CA LYS A 147 14.53 -14.78 -12.11
C LYS A 147 13.97 -13.38 -12.33
N ILE A 148 12.67 -13.26 -12.54
CA ILE A 148 11.96 -12.02 -12.83
C ILE A 148 11.38 -11.43 -11.54
N GLU A 149 11.07 -12.27 -10.57
CA GLU A 149 10.41 -11.88 -9.32
C GLU A 149 11.24 -10.87 -8.51
N ASP A 150 12.56 -11.06 -8.47
CA ASP A 150 13.47 -10.13 -7.82
C ASP A 150 13.52 -8.76 -8.54
N ALA A 151 13.62 -8.80 -9.88
CA ALA A 151 13.58 -7.59 -10.69
C ALA A 151 12.24 -6.86 -10.55
N PHE A 152 11.13 -7.60 -10.53
CA PHE A 152 9.81 -7.05 -10.26
C PHE A 152 9.71 -6.42 -8.87
N THR A 153 10.25 -7.05 -7.86
CA THR A 153 10.25 -6.53 -6.49
C THR A 153 10.97 -5.19 -6.40
N LEU A 154 12.10 -5.03 -7.09
CA LEU A 154 12.82 -3.75 -7.16
C LEU A 154 12.02 -2.68 -7.90
N ILE A 155 11.43 -3.02 -9.06
CA ILE A 155 10.59 -2.11 -9.85
C ILE A 155 9.40 -1.63 -9.02
N LEU A 156 8.80 -2.53 -8.23
CA LEU A 156 7.66 -2.21 -7.39
C LEU A 156 8.02 -1.33 -6.20
N ARG A 157 9.20 -1.56 -5.59
CA ARG A 157 9.69 -0.70 -4.50
C ARG A 157 9.85 0.75 -4.95
N GLU A 158 10.42 0.97 -6.13
CA GLU A 158 10.56 2.32 -6.68
C GLU A 158 9.23 2.93 -7.06
N SER A 159 8.33 2.09 -7.55
CA SER A 159 6.97 2.51 -7.86
C SER A 159 6.21 2.91 -6.60
N LEU A 160 6.44 2.20 -5.49
CA LEU A 160 5.92 2.55 -4.17
C LEU A 160 6.40 3.93 -3.72
N GLN A 161 7.69 4.21 -3.91
CA GLN A 161 8.24 5.53 -3.62
C GLN A 161 7.54 6.62 -4.45
N ASP A 162 7.46 6.45 -5.77
CA ASP A 162 6.78 7.41 -6.66
C ASP A 162 5.33 7.66 -6.25
N MET A 163 4.65 6.63 -5.75
CA MET A 163 3.25 6.74 -5.32
C MET A 163 3.12 7.49 -4.00
N ILE A 164 3.97 7.19 -3.03
CA ILE A 164 4.00 7.92 -1.75
C ILE A 164 4.32 9.40 -2.01
N GLU A 165 5.30 9.69 -2.87
CA GLU A 165 5.69 11.06 -3.24
C GLU A 165 4.55 11.87 -3.88
N LYS A 166 3.71 11.22 -4.68
CA LYS A 166 2.56 11.86 -5.33
C LYS A 166 1.41 12.17 -4.39
N CYS A 167 1.32 11.48 -3.24
CA CYS A 167 0.24 11.66 -2.29
C CYS A 167 0.55 12.81 -1.33
N PRO A 168 -0.32 13.84 -1.22
CA PRO A 168 -0.16 14.89 -0.22
C PRO A 168 -0.26 14.37 1.21
N TYR A 169 -0.90 13.22 1.41
CA TYR A 169 -1.09 12.59 2.71
C TYR A 169 -0.56 11.16 2.73
N PHE A 170 0.27 10.85 3.71
CA PHE A 170 0.63 9.50 4.10
C PHE A 170 -0.05 9.17 5.43
N VAL A 171 -0.78 8.08 5.50
CA VAL A 171 -1.49 7.64 6.70
C VAL A 171 -1.07 6.22 7.04
N PHE A 172 -0.51 6.04 8.22
CA PHE A 172 -0.21 4.73 8.77
C PHE A 172 -1.30 4.30 9.76
N LEU A 173 -1.93 3.16 9.47
CA LEU A 173 -2.89 2.52 10.38
C LEU A 173 -2.11 1.64 11.37
N GLN A 174 -1.94 2.14 12.59
CA GLN A 174 -1.32 1.39 13.65
C GLN A 174 -2.34 0.44 14.27
N SER A 175 -2.00 -0.85 14.29
CA SER A 175 -2.75 -1.91 14.95
C SER A 175 -1.78 -2.87 15.65
N SER A 176 -2.28 -3.76 16.48
CA SER A 176 -1.50 -4.85 17.08
C SER A 176 -0.88 -5.81 16.04
N ASN A 177 -1.41 -5.84 14.80
CA ASN A 177 -0.88 -6.62 13.68
C ASN A 177 0.24 -5.89 12.92
N SER A 178 0.27 -4.56 12.96
CA SER A 178 1.26 -3.75 12.23
C SER A 178 2.48 -3.42 13.08
N VAL A 179 2.27 -3.11 14.35
CA VAL A 179 3.31 -2.72 15.31
C VAL A 179 3.09 -3.42 16.64
N SER A 180 4.17 -3.96 17.20
CA SER A 180 4.20 -4.52 18.54
C SER A 180 5.26 -3.82 19.40
N PHE A 181 5.19 -3.99 20.72
CA PHE A 181 6.23 -3.51 21.62
C PHE A 181 7.18 -4.65 21.96
N ASN A 182 8.47 -4.38 21.93
CA ASN A 182 9.47 -5.28 22.45
C ASN A 182 9.65 -5.09 23.98
N GLN A 183 10.54 -5.89 24.59
CA GLN A 183 10.84 -5.82 26.03
C GLN A 183 11.34 -4.44 26.49
N ASN A 184 11.91 -3.63 25.58
CA ASN A 184 12.42 -2.29 25.86
C ASN A 184 11.40 -1.18 25.49
N LEU A 185 10.13 -1.52 25.32
CA LEU A 185 9.05 -0.62 24.93
C LEU A 185 9.27 0.08 23.56
N LEU A 186 10.18 -0.45 22.73
CA LEU A 186 10.35 0.03 21.37
C LEU A 186 9.21 -0.49 20.48
N LYS A 187 8.71 0.37 19.60
CA LYS A 187 7.76 0.00 18.55
C LYS A 187 8.49 -0.77 17.46
N ILE A 188 8.11 -2.02 17.23
CA ILE A 188 8.72 -2.88 16.22
C ILE A 188 7.66 -3.36 15.22
N THR A 189 8.07 -3.52 13.97
CA THR A 189 7.30 -4.22 12.94
C THR A 189 8.08 -5.42 12.41
N TYR A 190 7.38 -6.49 12.05
CA TYR A 190 7.95 -7.65 11.36
C TYR A 190 7.77 -7.57 9.84
N SER A 191 7.11 -6.53 9.35
CA SER A 191 6.90 -6.30 7.93
C SER A 191 7.99 -5.41 7.34
N ALA A 192 8.79 -5.98 6.45
CA ALA A 192 9.78 -5.21 5.68
C ALA A 192 9.11 -4.09 4.86
N TRP A 193 7.89 -4.32 4.38
CA TRP A 193 7.14 -3.36 3.58
C TRP A 193 6.68 -2.17 4.41
N ILE A 194 6.07 -2.40 5.57
CA ILE A 194 5.72 -1.31 6.50
C ILE A 194 6.96 -0.48 6.85
N TYR A 195 8.09 -1.14 7.14
CA TYR A 195 9.34 -0.44 7.42
C TYR A 195 9.77 0.47 6.26
N GLU A 196 9.77 -0.06 5.02
CA GLU A 196 10.14 0.71 3.83
C GLU A 196 9.18 1.88 3.56
N GLU A 197 7.88 1.67 3.69
CA GLU A 197 6.88 2.74 3.54
C GLU A 197 7.07 3.87 4.56
N LEU A 198 7.26 3.50 5.83
CA LEU A 198 7.52 4.46 6.90
C LEU A 198 8.84 5.22 6.66
N LYS A 199 9.89 4.53 6.16
CA LYS A 199 11.18 5.11 5.83
C LYS A 199 11.06 6.12 4.67
N ILE A 200 10.36 5.75 3.60
CA ILE A 200 10.10 6.64 2.47
C ILE A 200 9.34 7.87 2.93
N ALA A 201 8.24 7.69 3.65
CA ALA A 201 7.42 8.78 4.16
C ALA A 201 8.21 9.73 5.08
N ASN A 202 9.07 9.18 5.95
CA ASN A 202 9.95 9.98 6.79
C ASN A 202 10.96 10.80 5.98
N GLY A 203 11.55 10.23 4.93
CA GLY A 203 12.46 10.95 4.03
C GLY A 203 11.81 12.15 3.34
N LEU A 204 10.51 12.03 3.05
CA LEU A 204 9.74 13.09 2.38
C LEU A 204 9.25 14.20 3.33
N ILE A 205 9.22 13.95 4.65
CA ILE A 205 8.84 14.96 5.65
C ILE A 205 10.04 15.79 6.08
N ALA A 206 11.19 15.16 6.15
CA ALA A 206 12.40 15.76 6.70
C ALA A 206 13.50 15.86 5.63
N ASP A 207 14.08 17.05 5.47
CA ASP A 207 15.30 17.27 4.67
C ASP A 207 16.56 16.63 5.30
N THR A 208 16.41 15.71 6.25
CA THR A 208 17.51 15.09 6.99
C THR A 208 17.65 13.62 6.64
N THR A 209 18.88 13.24 6.27
CA THR A 209 19.28 11.82 6.12
C THR A 209 19.04 11.04 7.41
N LEU A 210 18.23 10.00 7.32
CA LEU A 210 18.02 9.05 8.40
C LEU A 210 19.30 8.22 8.60
N GLN A 211 19.82 8.14 9.83
CA GLN A 211 20.81 7.15 10.19
C GLN A 211 20.15 5.75 10.10
N GLU A 212 20.78 4.86 9.36
CA GLU A 212 20.30 3.47 9.25
C GLU A 212 20.37 2.80 10.62
N SER A 213 19.23 2.27 11.07
CA SER A 213 19.17 1.43 12.26
C SER A 213 19.77 0.04 11.96
N CYS A 214 20.60 -0.48 12.87
CA CYS A 214 21.21 -1.81 12.74
C CYS A 214 20.17 -2.92 12.56
N ILE A 215 20.32 -3.71 11.50
CA ILE A 215 19.54 -4.94 11.26
C ILE A 215 20.14 -6.05 12.13
N LYS A 216 19.41 -6.54 13.12
CA LYS A 216 19.79 -7.75 13.87
C LYS A 216 19.13 -8.97 13.23
N ALA A 217 19.96 -9.84 12.64
CA ALA A 217 19.51 -11.06 12.01
C ALA A 217 19.14 -12.14 13.04
N MET A 218 17.84 -12.53 13.10
CA MET A 218 17.37 -13.90 13.41
C MET A 218 15.84 -14.04 13.43
N ARG A 219 15.08 -13.04 13.64
CA ARG A 219 13.72 -12.71 13.20
C ARG A 219 13.83 -11.26 12.84
N VAL A 220 13.72 -10.95 11.57
CA VAL A 220 13.91 -9.59 11.13
C VAL A 220 12.75 -8.77 11.68
N SER A 221 13.00 -8.10 12.80
CA SER A 221 12.13 -7.07 13.34
C SER A 221 12.80 -5.73 13.10
N TYR A 222 12.01 -4.76 12.69
CA TYR A 222 12.46 -3.40 12.40
C TYR A 222 11.99 -2.48 13.52
N ASP A 223 12.91 -1.70 14.09
CA ASP A 223 12.56 -0.61 15.01
C ASP A 223 11.96 0.55 14.20
N VAL A 224 10.71 0.86 14.48
CA VAL A 224 9.97 1.96 13.85
C VAL A 224 9.64 3.09 14.81
N THR A 225 10.17 3.06 16.03
CA THR A 225 9.87 4.04 17.08
C THR A 225 10.17 5.46 16.62
N ASN A 226 11.36 5.70 16.09
CA ASN A 226 11.77 7.02 15.62
C ASN A 226 11.03 7.44 14.34
N LEU A 227 10.69 6.48 13.47
CA LEU A 227 9.94 6.75 12.25
C LEU A 227 8.53 7.22 12.59
N LEU A 228 7.84 6.51 13.46
CA LEU A 228 6.49 6.84 13.90
C LEU A 228 6.45 8.09 14.80
N GLY A 229 7.51 8.37 15.55
CA GLY A 229 7.61 9.56 16.38
C GLY A 229 7.56 10.89 15.61
N ARG A 230 7.79 10.87 14.30
CA ARG A 230 7.72 12.05 13.41
C ARG A 230 6.33 12.24 12.79
N PHE A 231 5.48 11.23 12.84
CA PHE A 231 4.14 11.32 12.27
C PHE A 231 3.19 11.90 13.30
N LYS A 232 2.26 12.75 12.84
CA LYS A 232 1.27 13.38 13.70
C LYS A 232 0.18 12.36 14.06
N PRO A 233 -0.06 12.06 15.35
CA PRO A 233 -1.22 11.28 15.75
C PRO A 233 -2.52 12.02 15.39
N ILE A 234 -3.50 11.30 14.86
CA ILE A 234 -4.79 11.86 14.47
C ILE A 234 -5.90 10.80 14.62
N SER A 235 -7.09 11.22 15.03
CA SER A 235 -8.27 10.35 15.00
C SER A 235 -8.84 10.25 13.58
N LEU A 236 -9.65 9.23 13.31
CA LEU A 236 -10.31 9.06 12.01
C LEU A 236 -11.19 10.24 11.62
N ASN A 237 -11.94 10.82 12.58
CA ASN A 237 -12.72 12.02 12.35
C ASN A 237 -11.82 13.22 12.02
N GLY A 238 -10.73 13.38 12.76
CA GLY A 238 -9.74 14.43 12.49
C GLY A 238 -9.11 14.28 11.11
N LEU A 239 -8.80 13.06 10.70
CA LEU A 239 -8.25 12.75 9.37
C LEU A 239 -9.26 13.08 8.26
N CYS A 240 -10.54 12.72 8.41
CA CYS A 240 -11.58 13.13 7.48
C CYS A 240 -11.61 14.66 7.31
N ASN A 241 -11.63 15.40 8.39
CA ASN A 241 -11.64 16.85 8.35
C ASN A 241 -10.40 17.42 7.64
N GLU A 242 -9.22 16.86 7.91
CA GLU A 242 -7.97 17.27 7.27
C GLU A 242 -7.99 17.04 5.75
N ILE A 243 -8.44 15.85 5.30
CA ILE A 243 -8.53 15.52 3.89
C ILE A 243 -9.53 16.42 3.16
N PHE A 244 -10.70 16.67 3.77
CA PHE A 244 -11.78 17.41 3.10
C PHE A 244 -11.62 18.94 3.18
N SER A 245 -10.94 19.47 4.20
CA SER A 245 -10.65 20.90 4.27
C SER A 245 -9.73 21.42 3.16
N THR A 246 -8.94 20.53 2.55
CA THR A 246 -8.03 20.85 1.43
C THR A 246 -8.63 20.63 0.05
N LEU A 247 -9.87 20.14 -0.02
CA LEU A 247 -10.59 19.90 -1.28
C LEU A 247 -11.62 21.00 -1.59
N LEU A 248 -11.78 21.96 -0.68
CA LEU A 248 -12.55 23.19 -0.84
C LEU A 248 -11.63 24.32 -1.27
#